data_1c639da40de3542dd45e27eae23cde98
#
_entry.id   1c639da40de3542dd45e27eae23cde98
#
_cell.length_a   1.000
_cell.length_b   1.000
_cell.length_c   1.000
_cell.angle_alpha   90.00
_cell.angle_beta   90.00
_cell.angle_gamma   90.00
#
_symmetry.space_group_name_H-M   'P 1'
#
loop_
_entity.id
_entity.type
_entity.pdbx_description
1 polymer ?
#
loop_
_entity_poly.entity_id
_entity_poly.type
_entity_poly.pdbx_seq_one_letter_code
_entity_poly.pdbx_strand_id
1 'polypeptide(L)'
;MKRSKKMKNLSQRIIEYVMKSKKRKVYCILGLVYFLAVVFVMNDAWLYQTPIAKLTKVETRMTGEGKSTRGTKEKKYEQNIQGVVLNGKNKGKKVSFSHEYTYTGMLKQGYHKGEKVFLNGSKDDVGSGIRGVKRDTEIVVLLGFLLLLLLIVTGRHGALTVGTVIINLIIFFVGFWKCGDS
;
A
#
# COMPACT_ATOMS: atom_id res chain seq x y z
N MET A 1 -33.36 -7.28 -20.24
CA MET A 1 -34.16 -6.23 -19.57
C MET A 1 -34.58 -6.55 -18.11
N LYS A 2 -34.92 -7.79 -17.73
CA LYS A 2 -35.29 -8.19 -16.34
C LYS A 2 -34.16 -8.06 -15.29
N ARG A 3 -32.89 -8.30 -15.63
CA ARG A 3 -31.73 -8.19 -14.70
C ARG A 3 -31.46 -6.76 -14.20
N SER A 4 -31.61 -5.76 -15.08
CA SER A 4 -31.40 -4.34 -14.72
C SER A 4 -32.44 -3.81 -13.71
N LYS A 5 -33.72 -4.20 -13.87
CA LYS A 5 -34.78 -3.84 -12.91
C LYS A 5 -34.55 -4.47 -11.53
N LYS A 6 -34.07 -5.73 -11.47
CA LYS A 6 -33.81 -6.44 -10.21
C LYS A 6 -32.63 -5.83 -9.44
N MET A 7 -31.60 -5.34 -10.15
CA MET A 7 -30.47 -4.64 -9.50
C MET A 7 -30.85 -3.26 -8.99
N LYS A 8 -31.66 -2.48 -9.70
CA LYS A 8 -32.18 -1.20 -9.23
C LYS A 8 -33.01 -1.35 -7.94
N ASN A 9 -33.86 -2.40 -7.87
CA ASN A 9 -34.64 -2.69 -6.65
C ASN A 9 -33.75 -3.11 -5.47
N LEU A 10 -32.65 -3.84 -5.70
CA LEU A 10 -31.73 -4.25 -4.65
C LEU A 10 -30.96 -3.06 -4.08
N SER A 11 -30.44 -2.19 -4.96
CA SER A 11 -29.71 -0.98 -4.52
C SER A 11 -30.60 -0.02 -3.73
N GLN A 12 -31.85 0.18 -4.15
CA GLN A 12 -32.81 1.02 -3.41
C GLN A 12 -33.11 0.44 -2.02
N ARG A 13 -33.33 -0.87 -1.91
CA ARG A 13 -33.57 -1.54 -0.62
C ARG A 13 -32.35 -1.45 0.31
N ILE A 14 -31.14 -1.55 -0.22
CA ILE A 14 -29.92 -1.36 0.58
C ILE A 14 -29.80 0.08 1.07
N ILE A 15 -30.05 1.06 0.19
CA ILE A 15 -30.04 2.48 0.56
C ILE A 15 -31.08 2.78 1.63
N GLU A 16 -32.32 2.33 1.48
CA GLU A 16 -33.36 2.49 2.49
C GLU A 16 -33.01 1.84 3.82
N TYR A 17 -32.43 0.62 3.77
CA TYR A 17 -31.99 -0.09 4.97
C TYR A 17 -30.89 0.67 5.71
N VAL A 18 -29.92 1.24 4.99
CA VAL A 18 -28.82 2.07 5.55
C VAL A 18 -29.36 3.39 6.09
N MET A 19 -30.27 4.04 5.35
CA MET A 19 -30.82 5.36 5.70
C MET A 19 -31.75 5.34 6.90
N LYS A 20 -32.32 4.20 7.25
CA LYS A 20 -33.30 4.05 8.36
C LYS A 20 -32.72 4.22 9.76
N SER A 21 -31.39 4.12 9.94
CA SER A 21 -30.75 4.24 11.26
C SER A 21 -29.56 5.19 11.23
N LYS A 22 -29.53 6.18 12.15
CA LYS A 22 -28.40 7.12 12.32
C LYS A 22 -27.05 6.39 12.48
N LYS A 23 -27.03 5.29 13.24
CA LYS A 23 -25.80 4.48 13.46
C LYS A 23 -25.28 3.84 12.17
N ARG A 24 -26.18 3.26 11.35
CA ARG A 24 -25.80 2.63 10.07
C ARG A 24 -25.25 3.64 9.08
N LYS A 25 -25.80 4.85 9.03
CA LYS A 25 -25.27 5.94 8.21
C LYS A 25 -23.82 6.26 8.58
N VAL A 26 -23.53 6.38 9.88
CA VAL A 26 -22.16 6.66 10.35
C VAL A 26 -21.18 5.55 9.91
N TYR A 27 -21.54 4.28 10.09
CA TYR A 27 -20.65 3.18 9.64
C TYR A 27 -20.46 3.14 8.13
N CYS A 28 -21.49 3.44 7.35
CA CYS A 28 -21.36 3.53 5.89
C CYS A 28 -20.48 4.70 5.46
N ILE A 29 -20.59 5.86 6.12
CA ILE A 29 -19.74 7.02 5.86
C ILE A 29 -18.29 6.69 6.21
N LEU A 30 -18.03 6.08 7.38
CA LEU A 30 -16.67 5.64 7.77
C LEU A 30 -16.09 4.64 6.77
N GLY A 31 -16.87 3.65 6.34
CA GLY A 31 -16.46 2.69 5.32
C GLY A 31 -16.15 3.35 3.97
N LEU A 32 -16.96 4.33 3.56
CA LEU A 32 -16.72 5.09 2.34
C LEU A 32 -15.44 5.93 2.44
N VAL A 33 -15.24 6.64 3.54
CA VAL A 33 -14.03 7.43 3.79
C VAL A 33 -12.79 6.54 3.78
N TYR A 34 -12.86 5.39 4.44
CA TYR A 34 -11.76 4.43 4.43
C TYR A 34 -11.47 3.89 3.00
N PHE A 35 -12.51 3.53 2.26
CA PHE A 35 -12.37 3.10 0.87
C PHE A 35 -11.68 4.17 0.00
N LEU A 36 -12.13 5.43 0.13
CA LEU A 36 -11.50 6.56 -0.57
C LEU A 36 -10.04 6.76 -0.16
N ALA A 37 -9.71 6.59 1.12
CA ALA A 37 -8.32 6.66 1.61
C ALA A 37 -7.45 5.56 0.98
N VAL A 38 -7.93 4.32 0.89
CA VAL A 38 -7.22 3.22 0.22
C VAL A 38 -7.00 3.53 -1.26
N VAL A 39 -8.04 3.97 -1.97
CA VAL A 39 -7.93 4.34 -3.40
C VAL A 39 -6.94 5.49 -3.60
N PHE A 40 -6.96 6.48 -2.70
CA PHE A 40 -6.02 7.60 -2.72
C PHE A 40 -4.58 7.11 -2.58
N VAL A 41 -4.26 6.29 -1.55
CA VAL A 41 -2.91 5.75 -1.32
C VAL A 41 -2.46 4.82 -2.45
N MET A 42 -3.40 4.13 -3.11
CA MET A 42 -3.07 3.36 -4.31
C MET A 42 -2.61 4.24 -5.49
N ASN A 43 -3.00 5.50 -5.53
CA ASN A 43 -2.74 6.41 -6.65
C ASN A 43 -1.90 7.64 -6.27
N ASP A 44 -1.29 7.67 -5.12
CA ASP A 44 -0.55 8.79 -4.53
C ASP A 44 0.88 8.96 -5.06
N ALA A 45 1.28 8.23 -6.11
CA ALA A 45 2.64 8.29 -6.67
C ALA A 45 3.09 9.73 -7.00
N TRP A 46 2.17 10.61 -7.35
CA TRP A 46 2.45 12.01 -7.68
C TRP A 46 2.88 12.87 -6.47
N LEU A 47 2.56 12.46 -5.24
CA LEU A 47 2.96 13.15 -4.01
C LEU A 47 4.44 12.96 -3.67
N TYR A 48 5.05 11.87 -4.16
CA TYR A 48 6.42 11.53 -3.82
C TYR A 48 7.43 12.30 -4.66
N GLN A 49 8.49 12.78 -4.01
CA GLN A 49 9.65 13.38 -4.67
C GLN A 49 10.59 12.31 -5.23
N THR A 50 10.55 11.10 -4.67
CA THR A 50 11.31 9.94 -5.16
C THR A 50 10.61 9.29 -6.34
N PRO A 51 11.31 8.88 -7.40
CA PRO A 51 10.70 8.19 -8.52
C PRO A 51 10.19 6.82 -8.08
N ILE A 52 8.96 6.49 -8.53
CA ILE A 52 8.29 5.23 -8.24
C ILE A 52 8.08 4.49 -9.55
N ALA A 53 8.40 3.20 -9.59
CA ALA A 53 8.07 2.34 -10.72
C ALA A 53 7.13 1.21 -10.30
N LYS A 54 6.24 0.81 -11.23
CA LYS A 54 5.46 -0.42 -11.11
C LYS A 54 6.15 -1.52 -11.90
N LEU A 55 6.43 -2.63 -11.23
CA LEU A 55 7.10 -3.78 -11.84
C LEU A 55 6.13 -4.51 -12.78
N THR A 56 6.50 -4.61 -14.05
CA THR A 56 5.68 -5.23 -15.12
C THR A 56 6.13 -6.65 -15.42
N LYS A 57 7.45 -6.92 -15.29
CA LYS A 57 8.03 -8.22 -15.53
C LYS A 57 9.13 -8.48 -14.52
N VAL A 58 9.17 -9.67 -13.96
CA VAL A 58 10.21 -10.13 -13.05
C VAL A 58 10.55 -11.56 -13.44
N GLU A 59 11.78 -11.78 -13.88
CA GLU A 59 12.33 -13.10 -14.20
C GLU A 59 13.37 -13.46 -13.17
N THR A 60 13.19 -14.58 -12.50
CA THR A 60 14.09 -15.06 -11.45
C THR A 60 14.85 -16.27 -11.95
N ARG A 61 16.17 -16.24 -11.87
CA ARG A 61 17.07 -17.34 -12.20
C ARG A 61 17.91 -17.71 -10.98
N MET A 62 18.02 -18.99 -10.69
CA MET A 62 18.96 -19.47 -9.68
C MET A 62 20.38 -19.45 -10.26
N THR A 63 21.28 -18.77 -9.57
CA THR A 63 22.67 -18.60 -10.02
C THR A 63 23.66 -19.50 -9.28
N GLY A 64 23.27 -20.03 -8.11
CA GLY A 64 24.15 -20.93 -7.38
C GLY A 64 23.62 -21.33 -5.99
N GLU A 65 24.34 -22.27 -5.39
CA GLU A 65 24.14 -22.66 -3.99
C GLU A 65 25.42 -22.37 -3.21
N GLY A 66 25.29 -21.90 -1.99
CA GLY A 66 26.38 -21.63 -1.07
C GLY A 66 26.07 -22.13 0.33
N LYS A 67 27.04 -22.02 1.22
CA LYS A 67 26.84 -22.19 2.66
C LYS A 67 27.08 -20.85 3.34
N SER A 68 26.16 -20.46 4.20
CA SER A 68 26.35 -19.32 5.10
C SER A 68 27.52 -19.56 6.05
N THR A 69 28.08 -18.48 6.60
CA THR A 69 29.07 -18.54 7.69
C THR A 69 28.61 -19.37 8.89
N ARG A 70 27.30 -19.60 9.03
CA ARG A 70 26.69 -20.46 10.06
C ARG A 70 26.38 -21.87 9.58
N GLY A 71 26.87 -22.31 8.41
CA GLY A 71 26.66 -23.65 7.86
C GLY A 71 25.28 -23.90 7.21
N THR A 72 24.39 -22.91 7.20
CA THR A 72 23.06 -23.02 6.57
C THR A 72 23.19 -22.98 5.05
N LYS A 73 22.48 -23.85 4.34
CA LYS A 73 22.44 -23.82 2.87
C LYS A 73 21.78 -22.54 2.39
N GLU A 74 22.45 -21.82 1.53
CA GLU A 74 21.99 -20.58 0.88
C GLU A 74 21.82 -20.81 -0.60
N LYS A 75 20.73 -20.29 -1.16
CA LYS A 75 20.50 -20.26 -2.61
C LYS A 75 20.61 -18.84 -3.11
N LYS A 76 21.43 -18.64 -4.13
CA LYS A 76 21.61 -17.35 -4.78
C LYS A 76 20.71 -17.26 -5.99
N TYR A 77 20.03 -16.13 -6.11
CA TYR A 77 19.11 -15.82 -7.19
C TYR A 77 19.45 -14.48 -7.81
N GLU A 78 19.28 -14.40 -9.11
CA GLU A 78 19.32 -13.15 -9.87
C GLU A 78 17.94 -12.89 -10.45
N GLN A 79 17.48 -11.65 -10.35
CA GLN A 79 16.21 -11.19 -10.91
C GLN A 79 16.48 -10.13 -11.98
N ASN A 80 15.98 -10.38 -13.18
CA ASN A 80 15.84 -9.37 -14.21
C ASN A 80 14.48 -8.73 -14.12
N ILE A 81 14.45 -7.45 -13.76
CA ILE A 81 13.24 -6.71 -13.38
C ILE A 81 13.00 -5.63 -14.42
N GLN A 82 11.78 -5.59 -14.96
CA GLN A 82 11.33 -4.50 -15.82
C GLN A 82 10.14 -3.79 -15.16
N GLY A 83 10.14 -2.47 -15.24
CA GLY A 83 9.10 -1.63 -14.66
C GLY A 83 8.75 -0.42 -15.52
N VAL A 84 7.70 0.29 -15.13
CA VAL A 84 7.27 1.55 -15.73
C VAL A 84 7.21 2.61 -14.64
N VAL A 85 7.86 3.75 -14.86
CA VAL A 85 7.88 4.88 -13.93
C VAL A 85 6.50 5.52 -13.85
N LEU A 86 6.01 5.78 -12.63
CA LEU A 86 4.66 6.28 -12.36
C LEU A 86 4.59 7.79 -12.13
N ASN A 87 5.71 8.45 -11.77
CA ASN A 87 5.73 9.87 -11.40
C ASN A 87 6.96 10.60 -11.97
N GLY A 88 6.97 11.92 -11.81
CA GLY A 88 8.07 12.80 -12.25
C GLY A 88 8.11 13.01 -13.77
N LYS A 89 9.19 13.62 -14.25
CA LYS A 89 9.41 13.90 -15.68
C LYS A 89 9.55 12.63 -16.53
N ASN A 90 9.98 11.52 -15.91
CA ASN A 90 10.18 10.23 -16.56
C ASN A 90 8.95 9.31 -16.49
N LYS A 91 7.76 9.84 -16.16
CA LYS A 91 6.51 9.07 -16.11
C LYS A 91 6.27 8.35 -17.45
N GLY A 92 5.96 7.04 -17.37
CA GLY A 92 5.75 6.19 -18.55
C GLY A 92 7.02 5.59 -19.14
N LYS A 93 8.22 6.01 -18.74
CA LYS A 93 9.48 5.42 -19.20
C LYS A 93 9.64 4.01 -18.66
N LYS A 94 10.07 3.10 -19.53
CA LYS A 94 10.43 1.73 -19.13
C LYS A 94 11.82 1.75 -18.52
N VAL A 95 11.99 1.01 -17.44
CA VAL A 95 13.26 0.83 -16.72
C VAL A 95 13.53 -0.65 -16.52
N SER A 96 14.80 -1.02 -16.53
CA SER A 96 15.24 -2.40 -16.33
C SER A 96 16.39 -2.42 -15.33
N PHE A 97 16.34 -3.38 -14.41
CA PHE A 97 17.33 -3.56 -13.34
C PHE A 97 17.67 -5.04 -13.19
N SER A 98 18.90 -5.35 -12.80
CA SER A 98 19.27 -6.65 -12.24
C SER A 98 19.36 -6.53 -10.72
N HIS A 99 18.84 -7.52 -10.02
CA HIS A 99 18.86 -7.61 -8.55
C HIS A 99 19.27 -9.01 -8.12
N GLU A 100 20.37 -9.08 -7.38
CA GLU A 100 20.85 -10.33 -6.80
C GLU A 100 20.40 -10.42 -5.34
N TYR A 101 19.94 -11.58 -4.94
CA TYR A 101 19.62 -11.84 -3.54
C TYR A 101 19.90 -13.29 -3.14
N THR A 102 20.16 -13.47 -1.84
CA THR A 102 20.41 -14.77 -1.25
C THR A 102 19.22 -15.21 -0.43
N TYR A 103 18.73 -16.42 -0.66
CA TYR A 103 17.62 -17.00 0.08
C TYR A 103 18.14 -17.94 1.16
N THR A 104 17.97 -17.54 2.43
CA THR A 104 18.38 -18.31 3.61
C THR A 104 17.21 -19.05 4.29
N GLY A 105 16.04 -19.09 3.65
CA GLY A 105 14.82 -19.69 4.22
C GLY A 105 14.01 -18.79 5.15
N MET A 106 14.59 -17.73 5.70
CA MET A 106 13.91 -16.83 6.64
C MET A 106 13.34 -15.56 6.01
N LEU A 107 14.00 -14.99 5.00
CA LEU A 107 13.61 -13.73 4.39
C LEU A 107 13.57 -13.85 2.86
N LYS A 108 12.41 -13.64 2.28
CA LYS A 108 12.23 -13.57 0.84
C LYS A 108 12.57 -12.14 0.38
N GLN A 109 13.75 -11.94 -0.15
CA GLN A 109 14.23 -10.61 -0.59
C GLN A 109 13.97 -10.31 -2.07
N GLY A 110 13.28 -11.20 -2.79
CA GLY A 110 12.96 -11.00 -4.20
C GLY A 110 11.72 -10.13 -4.41
N TYR A 111 11.72 -9.40 -5.53
CA TYR A 111 10.60 -8.58 -5.98
C TYR A 111 9.59 -9.41 -6.79
N HIS A 112 8.33 -8.92 -6.86
CA HIS A 112 7.25 -9.57 -7.58
C HIS A 112 6.63 -8.64 -8.62
N LYS A 113 6.10 -9.25 -9.67
CA LYS A 113 5.31 -8.52 -10.68
C LYS A 113 4.12 -7.82 -10.02
N GLY A 114 3.89 -6.55 -10.38
CA GLY A 114 2.80 -5.71 -9.87
C GLY A 114 3.20 -4.85 -8.68
N GLU A 115 4.29 -5.15 -7.98
CA GLU A 115 4.79 -4.33 -6.88
C GLU A 115 5.17 -2.93 -7.36
N LYS A 116 4.97 -1.96 -6.49
CA LYS A 116 5.47 -0.60 -6.65
C LYS A 116 6.73 -0.44 -5.83
N VAL A 117 7.77 0.08 -6.46
CA VAL A 117 9.10 0.24 -5.85
C VAL A 117 9.57 1.67 -5.98
N PHE A 118 10.27 2.15 -4.95
CA PHE A 118 11.03 3.39 -5.03
C PHE A 118 12.34 3.12 -5.77
N LEU A 119 12.67 3.99 -6.71
CA LEU A 119 13.93 3.94 -7.43
C LEU A 119 14.95 4.89 -6.80
N ASN A 120 16.21 4.61 -7.03
CA ASN A 120 17.27 5.57 -6.70
C ASN A 120 17.16 6.79 -7.62
N GLY A 121 17.60 7.96 -7.11
CA GLY A 121 17.54 9.22 -7.85
C GLY A 121 16.47 10.17 -7.35
N SER A 122 16.21 11.20 -8.14
CA SER A 122 15.21 12.23 -7.86
C SER A 122 14.03 12.13 -8.83
N LYS A 123 12.98 12.92 -8.58
CA LYS A 123 11.78 13.00 -9.44
C LYS A 123 12.10 13.35 -10.89
N ASP A 124 13.20 14.05 -11.13
CA ASP A 124 13.63 14.51 -12.44
C ASP A 124 14.68 13.60 -13.10
N ASP A 125 15.38 12.82 -12.30
CA ASP A 125 16.42 11.89 -12.75
C ASP A 125 16.27 10.52 -12.09
N VAL A 126 16.05 9.50 -12.91
CA VAL A 126 15.87 8.11 -12.46
C VAL A 126 17.22 7.42 -12.50
N GLY A 127 17.81 7.25 -11.33
CA GLY A 127 19.06 6.48 -11.16
C GLY A 127 18.86 4.97 -11.37
N SER A 128 19.95 4.26 -11.42
CA SER A 128 19.98 2.82 -11.52
C SER A 128 19.66 2.16 -10.18
N GLY A 129 18.73 1.20 -10.17
CA GLY A 129 18.44 0.33 -9.03
C GLY A 129 17.21 0.71 -8.22
N ILE A 130 16.81 -0.25 -7.40
CA ILE A 130 15.62 -0.18 -6.54
C ILE A 130 16.07 0.17 -5.12
N ARG A 131 15.47 1.20 -4.52
CA ARG A 131 15.71 1.62 -3.14
C ARG A 131 14.89 0.79 -2.14
N GLY A 132 13.67 0.42 -2.51
CA GLY A 132 12.78 -0.35 -1.64
C GLY A 132 11.38 -0.51 -2.21
N VAL A 133 10.58 -1.37 -1.57
CA VAL A 133 9.18 -1.60 -1.95
C VAL A 133 8.27 -0.55 -1.29
N LYS A 134 7.34 0.01 -2.06
CA LYS A 134 6.29 0.90 -1.56
C LYS A 134 5.17 0.06 -0.92
N ARG A 135 5.11 0.05 0.39
CA ARG A 135 4.16 -0.76 1.18
C ARG A 135 3.01 0.03 1.81
N ASP A 136 2.84 1.27 1.42
CA ASP A 136 1.85 2.17 2.04
C ASP A 136 0.43 1.63 1.90
N THR A 137 0.11 1.01 0.76
CA THR A 137 -1.20 0.41 0.53
C THR A 137 -1.47 -0.76 1.47
N GLU A 138 -0.49 -1.65 1.66
CA GLU A 138 -0.62 -2.77 2.59
C GLU A 138 -0.77 -2.27 4.03
N ILE A 139 0.00 -1.25 4.42
CA ILE A 139 -0.07 -0.66 5.76
C ILE A 139 -1.45 -0.05 6.00
N VAL A 140 -1.99 0.74 5.05
CA VAL A 140 -3.31 1.36 5.19
C VAL A 140 -4.42 0.30 5.25
N VAL A 141 -4.33 -0.75 4.44
CA VAL A 141 -5.30 -1.85 4.47
C VAL A 141 -5.26 -2.60 5.80
N LEU A 142 -4.06 -2.95 6.29
CA LEU A 142 -3.91 -3.65 7.58
C LEU A 142 -4.37 -2.79 8.75
N LEU A 143 -3.99 -1.50 8.77
CA LEU A 143 -4.42 -0.57 9.81
C LEU A 143 -5.94 -0.41 9.82
N GLY A 144 -6.55 -0.23 8.65
CA GLY A 144 -8.01 -0.12 8.55
C GLY A 144 -8.74 -1.39 8.97
N PHE A 145 -8.21 -2.56 8.65
CA PHE A 145 -8.74 -3.84 9.10
C PHE A 145 -8.64 -3.97 10.63
N LEU A 146 -7.51 -3.58 11.22
CA LEU A 146 -7.32 -3.54 12.67
C LEU A 146 -8.34 -2.61 13.35
N LEU A 147 -8.53 -1.39 12.82
CA LEU A 147 -9.50 -0.45 13.34
C LEU A 147 -10.94 -0.97 13.23
N LEU A 148 -11.26 -1.63 12.12
CA LEU A 148 -12.57 -2.26 11.92
C LEU A 148 -12.81 -3.39 12.92
N LEU A 149 -11.83 -4.24 13.16
CA LEU A 149 -11.91 -5.29 14.20
C LEU A 149 -12.12 -4.67 15.59
N LEU A 150 -11.36 -3.62 15.91
CA LEU A 150 -11.52 -2.91 17.18
C LEU A 150 -12.95 -2.37 17.34
N LEU A 151 -13.52 -1.77 16.30
CA LEU A 151 -14.90 -1.26 16.33
C LEU A 151 -15.94 -2.38 16.50
N ILE A 152 -15.74 -3.53 15.88
CA ILE A 152 -16.64 -4.68 15.99
C ILE A 152 -16.61 -5.26 17.41
N VAL A 153 -15.39 -5.48 17.95
CA VAL A 153 -15.21 -6.11 19.28
C VAL A 153 -15.63 -5.18 20.41
N THR A 154 -15.25 -3.91 20.35
CA THR A 154 -15.44 -2.96 21.47
C THR A 154 -16.70 -2.09 21.32
N GLY A 155 -17.35 -2.11 20.16
CA GLY A 155 -18.59 -1.37 19.89
C GLY A 155 -18.42 0.13 20.10
N ARG A 156 -19.31 0.75 20.90
CA ARG A 156 -19.32 2.21 21.11
C ARG A 156 -18.07 2.71 21.84
N HIS A 157 -17.52 1.94 22.77
CA HIS A 157 -16.30 2.31 23.49
C HIS A 157 -15.09 2.28 22.53
N GLY A 158 -15.01 1.32 21.61
CA GLY A 158 -13.99 1.28 20.58
C GLY A 158 -14.00 2.48 19.65
N ALA A 159 -15.19 2.97 19.29
CA ALA A 159 -15.31 4.17 18.46
C ALA A 159 -14.72 5.42 19.14
N LEU A 160 -14.92 5.57 20.46
CA LEU A 160 -14.32 6.65 21.23
C LEU A 160 -12.80 6.51 21.31
N THR A 161 -12.30 5.29 21.54
CA THR A 161 -10.86 4.99 21.58
C THR A 161 -10.20 5.31 20.23
N VAL A 162 -10.81 4.88 19.12
CA VAL A 162 -10.30 5.20 17.76
C VAL A 162 -10.28 6.71 17.53
N GLY A 163 -11.34 7.42 17.94
CA GLY A 163 -11.42 8.88 17.87
C GLY A 163 -10.27 9.55 18.64
N THR A 164 -10.00 9.09 19.85
CA THR A 164 -8.89 9.61 20.67
C THR A 164 -7.52 9.35 20.01
N VAL A 165 -7.31 8.16 19.44
CA VAL A 165 -6.05 7.83 18.73
C VAL A 165 -5.88 8.74 17.52
N ILE A 166 -6.93 8.95 16.73
CA ILE A 166 -6.87 9.85 15.55
C ILE A 166 -6.53 11.29 15.98
N ILE A 167 -7.18 11.79 17.02
CA ILE A 167 -6.91 13.13 17.55
C ILE A 167 -5.46 13.26 18.01
N ASN A 168 -4.95 12.28 18.74
CA ASN A 168 -3.56 12.26 19.20
C ASN A 168 -2.57 12.23 18.03
N LEU A 169 -2.86 11.46 16.97
CA LEU A 169 -2.02 11.45 15.77
C LEU A 169 -2.02 12.81 15.06
N ILE A 170 -3.17 13.47 14.97
CA ILE A 170 -3.26 14.81 14.37
C ILE A 170 -2.45 15.81 15.18
N ILE A 171 -2.60 15.82 16.51
CA ILE A 171 -1.83 16.71 17.42
C ILE A 171 -0.33 16.46 17.27
N PHE A 172 0.10 15.18 17.24
CA PHE A 172 1.49 14.81 17.03
C PHE A 172 2.02 15.33 15.68
N PHE A 173 1.25 15.15 14.61
CA PHE A 173 1.64 15.56 13.26
C PHE A 173 1.75 17.08 13.14
N VAL A 174 0.79 17.81 13.71
CA VAL A 174 0.80 19.29 13.75
C VAL A 174 1.97 19.79 14.60
N GLY A 175 2.23 19.17 15.74
CA GLY A 175 3.37 19.51 16.61
C GLY A 175 4.71 19.28 15.92
N PHE A 176 4.86 18.14 15.23
CA PHE A 176 6.05 17.79 14.46
C PHE A 176 6.27 18.75 13.29
N TRP A 177 5.22 19.11 12.55
CA TRP A 177 5.30 20.10 11.46
C TRP A 177 5.78 21.45 11.97
N LYS A 178 5.21 21.94 13.08
CA LYS A 178 5.57 23.24 13.67
C LYS A 178 7.01 23.26 14.22
N CYS A 179 7.53 22.13 14.68
CA CYS A 179 8.89 22.02 15.22
C CYS A 179 9.95 21.86 14.11
N GLY A 180 9.56 21.43 12.90
CA GLY A 180 10.45 21.27 11.75
C GLY A 180 10.69 22.56 10.94
N ASP A 181 9.90 23.61 11.18
CA ASP A 181 10.00 24.92 10.52
C ASP A 181 10.80 25.96 11.35
N SER A 182 11.43 25.53 12.43
CA SER A 182 12.36 26.32 13.28
C SER A 182 13.77 25.85 13.09
#